data_cc9d11f51b6dd011f207f7091e1519dc
#
_entry.id   cc9d11f51b6dd011f207f7091e1519dc
#
_cell.length_a   1.000
_cell.length_b   1.000
_cell.length_c   1.000
_cell.angle_alpha   90.00
_cell.angle_beta   90.00
_cell.angle_gamma   90.00
#
_symmetry.space_group_name_H-M   'P 1'
#
loop_
_entity.id
_entity.type
_entity.pdbx_description
1 polymer ?
#
loop_
_entity_poly.entity_id
_entity_poly.type
_entity_poly.pdbx_seq_one_letter_code
_entity_poly.pdbx_strand_id
1 'polypeptide(L)'
;MKKSWKKFMFFVIVLLIMLLPVAEISAESERDWMTNEEFLVKLSEIVEASDGKVETDVAGYSTQGNEVMSVRVGTGDQVLLITGSIHGNEKSGGEALVEILEYLGTSDSSFAQSVRNEITIVAIPRYNVDGLEIPQRQNIFPWDEVVSAYPHLEGAAPAWYYNERNGGFDINRDFNADLNYEVAAEDLPGHTNDFGFFITKESQLLRDLYVELQDEFSHVEAYVDLHHMGTPVMNKTGEDVTIAIDYPPLGPDDSTKYDDYPLLDQDKSKRYALAAARGVKEFSDKEEPGVAQYIAFQERDFPGQARSAFALNGTATVLFEMPGQQPQFGYDQDLVDRVENGLWGIISHMADGSIDDLNGDDFLTEIPRYWTDNITDMRDVMVRFTEEDQFENDRDARLVDNHLAALEIYENQENSEKMVKHLNGFKVLLDNQRENGLIKQEAYNRLNSDANLLLERWENKLYDNASLLFEGWDSNLID
;
A
#
# COMPACT_ATOMS: atom_id res chain seq x y z
N MET A 1 14.95 -52.22 -59.08
CA MET A 1 15.57 -50.95 -58.74
C MET A 1 14.65 -49.93 -57.99
N LYS A 2 13.34 -49.96 -58.10
CA LYS A 2 12.39 -49.03 -57.45
C LYS A 2 12.14 -49.24 -55.94
N LYS A 3 12.45 -50.43 -55.38
CA LYS A 3 12.26 -50.72 -53.92
C LYS A 3 13.42 -50.25 -53.03
N SER A 4 14.63 -50.06 -53.58
CA SER A 4 15.79 -49.60 -52.81
C SER A 4 15.77 -48.11 -52.55
N TRP A 5 15.19 -47.31 -53.46
CA TRP A 5 15.17 -45.85 -53.34
C TRP A 5 14.15 -45.34 -52.27
N LYS A 6 13.04 -46.07 -52.08
CA LYS A 6 12.08 -45.71 -51.00
C LYS A 6 12.63 -45.97 -49.60
N LYS A 7 13.45 -47.01 -49.42
CA LYS A 7 14.09 -47.26 -48.11
C LYS A 7 15.23 -46.29 -47.84
N PHE A 8 15.97 -45.84 -48.86
CA PHE A 8 17.00 -44.83 -48.70
C PHE A 8 16.42 -43.46 -48.41
N MET A 9 15.34 -43.06 -49.05
CA MET A 9 14.63 -41.79 -48.79
C MET A 9 13.96 -41.77 -47.42
N PHE A 10 13.47 -42.92 -46.92
CA PHE A 10 12.94 -43.00 -45.54
C PHE A 10 14.04 -42.88 -44.48
N PHE A 11 15.19 -43.45 -44.74
CA PHE A 11 16.34 -43.34 -43.80
C PHE A 11 16.95 -41.95 -43.80
N VAL A 12 17.00 -41.24 -44.89
CA VAL A 12 17.45 -39.84 -44.97
C VAL A 12 16.49 -38.90 -44.28
N ILE A 13 15.15 -39.10 -44.39
CA ILE A 13 14.13 -38.29 -43.72
C ILE A 13 14.20 -38.54 -42.20
N VAL A 14 14.39 -39.77 -41.73
CA VAL A 14 14.52 -40.06 -40.29
C VAL A 14 15.86 -39.52 -39.76
N LEU A 15 16.94 -39.51 -40.53
CA LEU A 15 18.20 -38.92 -40.13
C LEU A 15 18.17 -37.37 -40.13
N LEU A 16 17.38 -36.74 -41.05
CA LEU A 16 17.18 -35.28 -41.05
C LEU A 16 16.30 -34.80 -39.86
N ILE A 17 15.34 -35.64 -39.41
CA ILE A 17 14.51 -35.33 -38.24
C ILE A 17 15.33 -35.47 -36.95
N MET A 18 16.37 -36.32 -36.89
CA MET A 18 17.28 -36.44 -35.73
C MET A 18 18.38 -35.35 -35.70
N LEU A 19 18.48 -34.50 -36.73
CA LEU A 19 19.46 -33.40 -36.80
C LEU A 19 18.79 -32.01 -36.67
N LEU A 20 17.50 -31.95 -36.46
CA LEU A 20 16.90 -30.70 -35.98
C LEU A 20 17.36 -30.50 -34.53
N PRO A 21 17.98 -29.38 -34.19
CA PRO A 21 18.19 -29.07 -32.79
C PRO A 21 16.80 -29.15 -32.15
N VAL A 22 16.62 -30.03 -31.18
CA VAL A 22 15.57 -29.88 -30.20
C VAL A 22 15.87 -28.50 -29.61
N ALA A 23 15.21 -27.46 -30.09
CA ALA A 23 15.09 -26.27 -29.31
C ALA A 23 14.51 -26.79 -27.97
N GLU A 24 15.32 -26.87 -26.95
CA GLU A 24 14.81 -26.81 -25.60
C GLU A 24 13.97 -25.54 -25.59
N ILE A 25 12.67 -25.70 -25.78
CA ILE A 25 11.73 -24.76 -25.23
C ILE A 25 11.95 -24.98 -23.72
N SER A 26 12.92 -24.28 -23.13
CA SER A 26 12.83 -23.93 -21.75
C SER A 26 11.49 -23.22 -21.68
N ALA A 27 10.45 -23.89 -21.20
CA ALA A 27 9.38 -23.19 -20.53
C ALA A 27 10.16 -22.37 -19.49
N GLU A 28 10.32 -21.08 -19.72
CA GLU A 28 10.57 -20.14 -18.65
C GLU A 28 9.49 -20.49 -17.65
N SER A 29 9.85 -21.14 -16.55
CA SER A 29 8.92 -21.34 -15.46
C SER A 29 8.48 -19.94 -15.10
N GLU A 30 7.19 -19.66 -15.23
CA GLU A 30 6.65 -18.39 -14.76
C GLU A 30 7.26 -18.17 -13.36
N ARG A 31 8.01 -17.10 -13.18
CA ARG A 31 8.63 -16.73 -11.91
C ARG A 31 7.46 -16.54 -10.93
N ASP A 32 7.55 -17.19 -9.79
CA ASP A 32 6.64 -16.95 -8.69
C ASP A 32 7.25 -15.94 -7.70
N TRP A 33 6.42 -15.37 -6.83
CA TRP A 33 6.92 -14.60 -5.69
C TRP A 33 7.81 -15.49 -4.83
N MET A 34 8.99 -15.00 -4.43
CA MET A 34 9.87 -15.75 -3.54
C MET A 34 9.11 -16.24 -2.29
N THR A 35 9.32 -17.48 -1.91
CA THR A 35 8.98 -17.99 -0.57
C THR A 35 9.87 -17.34 0.48
N ASN A 36 9.54 -17.46 1.76
CA ASN A 36 10.41 -16.92 2.81
C ASN A 36 11.76 -17.63 2.86
N GLU A 37 11.81 -18.92 2.55
CA GLU A 37 13.07 -19.68 2.45
C GLU A 37 13.96 -19.14 1.31
N GLU A 38 13.41 -18.95 0.12
CA GLU A 38 14.14 -18.38 -1.02
C GLU A 38 14.62 -16.96 -0.74
N PHE A 39 13.82 -16.14 -0.06
CA PHE A 39 14.22 -14.81 0.37
C PHE A 39 15.42 -14.84 1.33
N LEU A 40 15.43 -15.70 2.33
CA LEU A 40 16.56 -15.82 3.27
C LEU A 40 17.83 -16.30 2.57
N VAL A 41 17.72 -17.21 1.60
CA VAL A 41 18.84 -17.64 0.76
C VAL A 41 19.35 -16.45 -0.07
N LYS A 42 18.46 -15.74 -0.76
CA LYS A 42 18.84 -14.58 -1.59
C LYS A 42 19.50 -13.49 -0.75
N LEU A 43 18.99 -13.23 0.45
CA LEU A 43 19.57 -12.25 1.37
C LEU A 43 20.99 -12.64 1.79
N SER A 44 21.21 -13.92 2.08
CA SER A 44 22.55 -14.45 2.40
C SER A 44 23.53 -14.28 1.22
N GLU A 45 23.07 -14.53 -0.02
CA GLU A 45 23.87 -14.31 -1.24
C GLU A 45 24.25 -12.83 -1.42
N ILE A 46 23.32 -11.90 -1.16
CA ILE A 46 23.57 -10.45 -1.21
C ILE A 46 24.62 -10.04 -0.18
N VAL A 47 24.49 -10.51 1.06
CA VAL A 47 25.45 -10.22 2.12
C VAL A 47 26.85 -10.72 1.74
N GLU A 48 26.97 -11.97 1.25
CA GLU A 48 28.24 -12.53 0.81
C GLU A 48 28.85 -11.74 -0.36
N ALA A 49 28.03 -11.35 -1.35
CA ALA A 49 28.48 -10.61 -2.53
C ALA A 49 28.82 -9.14 -2.24
N SER A 50 28.28 -8.58 -1.17
CA SER A 50 28.43 -7.15 -0.83
C SER A 50 29.80 -6.76 -0.28
N ASP A 51 30.63 -7.72 0.13
CA ASP A 51 31.92 -7.47 0.79
C ASP A 51 31.77 -6.54 2.02
N GLY A 52 30.74 -6.81 2.83
CA GLY A 52 30.44 -6.07 4.07
C GLY A 52 29.72 -4.71 3.89
N LYS A 53 29.21 -4.39 2.69
CA LYS A 53 28.42 -3.19 2.44
C LYS A 53 26.95 -3.36 2.85
N VAL A 54 26.47 -4.60 2.91
CA VAL A 54 25.12 -4.96 3.38
C VAL A 54 25.26 -5.83 4.62
N GLU A 55 24.55 -5.45 5.67
CA GLU A 55 24.48 -6.16 6.94
C GLU A 55 23.04 -6.61 7.19
N THR A 56 22.88 -7.77 7.82
CA THR A 56 21.55 -8.29 8.22
C THR A 56 21.55 -8.60 9.70
N ASP A 57 20.42 -8.35 10.32
CA ASP A 57 20.17 -8.70 11.72
C ASP A 57 18.74 -9.26 11.88
N VAL A 58 18.49 -9.97 12.94
CA VAL A 58 17.14 -10.36 13.36
C VAL A 58 16.54 -9.20 14.13
N ALA A 59 15.68 -8.41 13.47
CA ALA A 59 14.98 -7.31 14.11
C ALA A 59 14.05 -7.79 15.24
N GLY A 60 13.58 -9.01 15.16
CA GLY A 60 12.76 -9.65 16.17
C GLY A 60 12.07 -10.92 15.64
N TYR A 61 11.03 -11.32 16.34
CA TYR A 61 10.28 -12.54 16.01
C TYR A 61 8.80 -12.23 15.85
N SER A 62 8.18 -12.83 14.85
CA SER A 62 6.74 -12.78 14.66
C SER A 62 5.98 -13.44 15.83
N THR A 63 4.68 -13.30 15.81
CA THR A 63 3.82 -13.96 16.82
C THR A 63 3.99 -15.47 16.82
N GLN A 64 4.20 -16.10 15.65
CA GLN A 64 4.44 -17.54 15.53
C GLN A 64 5.89 -17.95 15.78
N GLY A 65 6.78 -16.99 16.08
CA GLY A 65 8.19 -17.23 16.41
C GLY A 65 9.13 -17.31 15.22
N ASN A 66 8.69 -16.88 14.03
CA ASN A 66 9.54 -16.78 12.85
C ASN A 66 10.41 -15.51 12.91
N GLU A 67 11.65 -15.61 12.44
CA GLU A 67 12.57 -14.48 12.39
C GLU A 67 12.08 -13.41 11.39
N VAL A 68 12.09 -12.16 11.83
CA VAL A 68 11.87 -10.98 10.99
C VAL A 68 13.22 -10.31 10.78
N MET A 69 13.69 -10.32 9.54
CA MET A 69 15.01 -9.80 9.19
C MET A 69 14.98 -8.31 8.91
N SER A 70 15.91 -7.58 9.49
CA SER A 70 16.30 -6.24 9.06
C SER A 70 17.56 -6.29 8.22
N VAL A 71 17.68 -5.37 7.27
CA VAL A 71 18.83 -5.24 6.38
C VAL A 71 19.28 -3.80 6.40
N ARG A 72 20.59 -3.59 6.60
CA ARG A 72 21.20 -2.27 6.62
C ARG A 72 22.18 -2.13 5.47
N VAL A 73 22.16 -0.99 4.77
CA VAL A 73 23.14 -0.61 3.75
C VAL A 73 23.42 0.89 3.83
N GLY A 74 24.71 1.25 3.76
CA GLY A 74 25.16 2.64 3.87
C GLY A 74 25.56 3.02 5.29
N THR A 75 26.19 4.21 5.42
CA THR A 75 26.79 4.71 6.67
C THR A 75 26.57 6.24 6.84
N GLY A 76 25.67 6.81 6.04
CA GLY A 76 25.31 8.23 6.15
C GLY A 76 24.45 8.52 7.38
N ASP A 77 24.40 9.79 7.76
CA ASP A 77 23.66 10.23 8.93
C ASP A 77 22.14 10.31 8.70
N GLN A 78 21.69 10.33 7.43
CA GLN A 78 20.27 10.35 7.07
C GLN A 78 19.71 8.92 7.07
N VAL A 79 18.75 8.64 7.94
CA VAL A 79 18.16 7.30 8.03
C VAL A 79 16.87 7.21 7.22
N LEU A 80 16.83 6.26 6.27
CA LEU A 80 15.64 5.86 5.54
C LEU A 80 15.19 4.47 6.01
N LEU A 81 14.09 4.42 6.76
CA LEU A 81 13.47 3.16 7.20
C LEU A 81 12.40 2.73 6.19
N ILE A 82 12.40 1.48 5.77
CA ILE A 82 11.46 0.96 4.77
C ILE A 82 10.88 -0.38 5.23
N THR A 83 9.55 -0.53 5.15
CA THR A 83 8.89 -1.81 5.39
C THR A 83 8.15 -2.31 4.15
N GLY A 84 8.32 -3.59 3.83
CA GLY A 84 7.51 -4.30 2.85
C GLY A 84 6.68 -5.40 3.53
N SER A 85 5.54 -5.73 2.94
CA SER A 85 4.68 -6.83 3.40
C SER A 85 4.19 -6.71 4.85
N ILE A 86 3.80 -5.51 5.31
CA ILE A 86 3.09 -5.36 6.59
C ILE A 86 1.76 -6.10 6.55
N HIS A 87 1.14 -6.20 5.36
CA HIS A 87 0.11 -7.17 5.07
C HIS A 87 0.72 -8.33 4.28
N GLY A 88 0.54 -9.56 4.77
CA GLY A 88 1.26 -10.72 4.24
C GLY A 88 0.89 -11.13 2.80
N ASN A 89 -0.22 -10.63 2.25
CA ASN A 89 -0.61 -10.85 0.85
C ASN A 89 -0.04 -9.81 -0.13
N GLU A 90 0.81 -8.86 0.33
CA GLU A 90 1.34 -7.74 -0.43
C GLU A 90 2.86 -7.92 -0.62
N LYS A 91 3.30 -8.45 -1.77
CA LYS A 91 4.64 -9.01 -1.94
C LYS A 91 5.62 -8.15 -2.73
N SER A 92 5.16 -7.30 -3.67
CA SER A 92 6.05 -6.60 -4.60
C SER A 92 7.05 -5.66 -3.91
N GLY A 93 6.66 -5.04 -2.80
CA GLY A 93 7.54 -4.17 -2.03
C GLY A 93 8.75 -4.91 -1.46
N GLY A 94 8.57 -6.14 -0.96
CA GLY A 94 9.66 -6.97 -0.46
C GLY A 94 10.63 -7.40 -1.55
N GLU A 95 10.12 -7.74 -2.75
CA GLU A 95 10.95 -8.10 -3.91
C GLU A 95 11.78 -6.90 -4.39
N ALA A 96 11.17 -5.71 -4.51
CA ALA A 96 11.85 -4.47 -4.90
C ALA A 96 12.99 -4.11 -3.92
N LEU A 97 12.74 -4.26 -2.63
CA LEU A 97 13.77 -4.01 -1.62
C LEU A 97 14.97 -4.95 -1.78
N VAL A 98 14.74 -6.22 -2.12
CA VAL A 98 15.83 -7.18 -2.38
C VAL A 98 16.68 -6.72 -3.57
N GLU A 99 16.06 -6.26 -4.66
CA GLU A 99 16.79 -5.79 -5.86
C GLU A 99 17.59 -4.50 -5.57
N ILE A 100 17.01 -3.54 -4.83
CA ILE A 100 17.72 -2.32 -4.38
C ILE A 100 18.91 -2.65 -3.49
N LEU A 101 18.74 -3.55 -2.53
CA LEU A 101 19.79 -3.96 -1.59
C LEU A 101 20.93 -4.69 -2.32
N GLU A 102 20.59 -5.54 -3.30
CA GLU A 102 21.59 -6.21 -4.15
C GLU A 102 22.39 -5.19 -4.96
N TYR A 103 21.69 -4.23 -5.62
CA TYR A 103 22.35 -3.16 -6.36
C TYR A 103 23.28 -2.32 -5.47
N LEU A 104 22.79 -1.85 -4.33
CA LEU A 104 23.58 -1.03 -3.41
C LEU A 104 24.73 -1.81 -2.77
N GLY A 105 24.57 -3.11 -2.54
CA GLY A 105 25.61 -3.97 -1.99
C GLY A 105 26.73 -4.30 -2.98
N THR A 106 26.40 -4.47 -4.25
CA THR A 106 27.34 -5.01 -5.25
C THR A 106 27.87 -3.98 -6.24
N SER A 107 27.16 -2.87 -6.46
CA SER A 107 27.56 -1.84 -7.42
C SER A 107 28.66 -0.93 -6.86
N ASP A 108 29.70 -0.69 -7.69
CA ASP A 108 30.74 0.30 -7.44
C ASP A 108 30.54 1.60 -8.24
N SER A 109 29.32 1.81 -8.79
CA SER A 109 28.98 3.06 -9.47
C SER A 109 29.13 4.26 -8.52
N SER A 110 29.42 5.46 -9.08
CA SER A 110 29.49 6.68 -8.27
C SER A 110 28.18 6.98 -7.56
N PHE A 111 27.05 6.62 -8.16
CA PHE A 111 25.72 6.76 -7.55
C PHE A 111 25.58 5.85 -6.33
N ALA A 112 25.83 4.55 -6.46
CA ALA A 112 25.74 3.63 -5.33
C ALA A 112 26.69 4.02 -4.19
N GLN A 113 27.89 4.51 -4.51
CA GLN A 113 28.83 5.02 -3.51
C GLN A 113 28.30 6.28 -2.81
N SER A 114 27.73 7.22 -3.54
CA SER A 114 27.12 8.43 -2.98
C SER A 114 25.98 8.06 -2.03
N VAL A 115 25.05 7.21 -2.46
CA VAL A 115 23.95 6.73 -1.62
C VAL A 115 24.48 6.14 -0.31
N ARG A 116 25.41 5.19 -0.36
CA ARG A 116 25.96 4.55 0.84
C ARG A 116 26.72 5.51 1.77
N ASN A 117 27.26 6.60 1.26
CA ASN A 117 27.97 7.59 2.07
C ASN A 117 27.02 8.59 2.76
N GLU A 118 25.93 8.93 2.11
CA GLU A 118 25.02 10.00 2.57
C GLU A 118 23.81 9.46 3.34
N ILE A 119 23.41 8.20 3.06
CA ILE A 119 22.19 7.60 3.61
C ILE A 119 22.53 6.28 4.30
N THR A 120 21.89 6.02 5.43
CA THR A 120 21.74 4.69 6.01
C THR A 120 20.32 4.19 5.70
N ILE A 121 20.20 3.20 4.83
CA ILE A 121 18.94 2.53 4.56
C ILE A 121 18.80 1.34 5.52
N VAL A 122 17.70 1.28 6.25
CA VAL A 122 17.29 0.15 7.08
C VAL A 122 15.96 -0.38 6.53
N ALA A 123 15.96 -1.61 6.07
CA ALA A 123 14.79 -2.21 5.45
C ALA A 123 14.33 -3.47 6.18
N ILE A 124 13.03 -3.67 6.29
CA ILE A 124 12.39 -4.94 6.64
C ILE A 124 11.59 -5.41 5.42
N PRO A 125 12.19 -6.16 4.47
CA PRO A 125 11.53 -6.52 3.22
C PRO A 125 10.29 -7.42 3.43
N ARG A 126 10.30 -8.25 4.47
CA ARG A 126 9.22 -9.19 4.83
C ARG A 126 8.86 -9.03 6.28
N TYR A 127 7.91 -8.12 6.53
CA TYR A 127 7.57 -7.74 7.88
C TYR A 127 6.58 -8.72 8.53
N ASN A 128 5.44 -9.00 7.90
CA ASN A 128 4.44 -9.97 8.37
C ASN A 128 4.73 -11.35 7.78
N VAL A 129 5.80 -11.98 8.25
CA VAL A 129 6.24 -13.29 7.74
C VAL A 129 5.19 -14.38 7.89
N ASP A 130 4.39 -14.35 8.97
CA ASP A 130 3.34 -15.33 9.23
C ASP A 130 2.19 -15.21 8.22
N GLY A 131 1.72 -13.98 7.97
CA GLY A 131 0.67 -13.69 6.99
C GLY A 131 1.13 -13.91 5.55
N LEU A 132 2.43 -13.77 5.27
CA LEU A 132 3.02 -13.99 3.95
C LEU A 132 3.01 -15.46 3.55
N GLU A 133 3.27 -16.37 4.48
CA GLU A 133 3.27 -17.83 4.23
C GLU A 133 1.87 -18.36 3.87
N ILE A 134 0.81 -17.76 4.39
CA ILE A 134 -0.58 -18.17 4.13
C ILE A 134 -1.38 -17.12 3.33
N PRO A 135 -0.75 -16.35 2.47
CA PRO A 135 -1.14 -15.08 1.83
C PRO A 135 -2.41 -14.45 2.40
N GLN A 136 -2.32 -13.91 3.61
CA GLN A 136 -3.40 -13.16 4.24
C GLN A 136 -2.93 -11.78 4.70
N ARG A 137 -3.87 -10.82 4.82
CA ARG A 137 -3.59 -9.46 5.26
C ARG A 137 -3.07 -9.41 6.69
N GLN A 138 -3.76 -10.09 7.61
CA GLN A 138 -3.49 -10.07 9.04
C GLN A 138 -2.27 -10.94 9.40
N ASN A 139 -1.70 -10.72 10.58
CA ASN A 139 -0.82 -11.67 11.23
C ASN A 139 -1.60 -12.89 11.75
N ILE A 140 -0.94 -13.79 12.49
CA ILE A 140 -1.57 -14.95 13.14
C ILE A 140 -1.42 -14.76 14.64
N PHE A 141 -2.45 -14.22 15.31
CA PHE A 141 -2.48 -14.03 16.76
C PHE A 141 -3.91 -14.16 17.29
N PRO A 142 -4.39 -15.39 17.52
CA PRO A 142 -5.72 -15.62 18.07
C PRO A 142 -5.95 -14.90 19.40
N TRP A 143 -7.19 -14.43 19.63
CA TRP A 143 -7.48 -13.60 20.80
C TRP A 143 -7.24 -14.32 22.15
N ASP A 144 -7.42 -15.63 22.23
CA ASP A 144 -7.10 -16.42 23.41
C ASP A 144 -5.58 -16.49 23.69
N GLU A 145 -4.75 -16.46 22.66
CA GLU A 145 -3.29 -16.30 22.81
C GLU A 145 -2.93 -14.89 23.26
N VAL A 146 -3.65 -13.84 22.77
CA VAL A 146 -3.49 -12.46 23.26
C VAL A 146 -3.78 -12.38 24.76
N VAL A 147 -4.91 -12.93 25.22
CA VAL A 147 -5.27 -12.94 26.65
C VAL A 147 -4.25 -13.75 27.45
N SER A 148 -3.70 -14.81 26.88
CA SER A 148 -2.63 -15.59 27.54
C SER A 148 -1.33 -14.78 27.69
N ALA A 149 -0.97 -13.99 26.69
CA ALA A 149 0.20 -13.10 26.71
C ALA A 149 -0.03 -11.86 27.61
N TYR A 150 -1.26 -11.34 27.60
CA TYR A 150 -1.70 -10.15 28.34
C TYR A 150 -2.87 -10.47 29.28
N PRO A 151 -2.67 -11.15 30.43
CA PRO A 151 -3.75 -11.58 31.32
C PRO A 151 -4.65 -10.47 31.84
N HIS A 152 -4.17 -9.21 31.88
CA HIS A 152 -4.96 -8.05 32.26
C HIS A 152 -6.06 -7.69 31.26
N LEU A 153 -6.02 -8.23 30.04
CA LEU A 153 -7.05 -8.08 29.01
C LEU A 153 -8.15 -9.15 29.11
N GLU A 154 -8.14 -10.03 30.13
CA GLU A 154 -9.17 -11.02 30.31
C GLU A 154 -10.56 -10.39 30.46
N GLY A 155 -11.48 -10.81 29.56
CA GLY A 155 -12.85 -10.30 29.52
C GLY A 155 -13.05 -9.03 28.69
N ALA A 156 -11.98 -8.41 28.18
CA ALA A 156 -12.08 -7.32 27.22
C ALA A 156 -12.52 -7.84 25.84
N ALA A 157 -13.20 -6.99 25.06
CA ALA A 157 -13.47 -7.28 23.66
C ALA A 157 -12.16 -7.21 22.84
N PRO A 158 -12.04 -7.97 21.73
CA PRO A 158 -10.92 -7.78 20.80
C PRO A 158 -10.87 -6.36 20.25
N ALA A 159 -9.64 -5.88 19.96
CA ALA A 159 -9.47 -4.59 19.30
C ALA A 159 -10.26 -4.51 17.99
N TRP A 160 -10.75 -3.33 17.61
CA TRP A 160 -11.61 -3.14 16.43
C TRP A 160 -10.96 -3.62 15.11
N TYR A 161 -9.63 -3.69 15.06
CA TYR A 161 -8.84 -4.17 13.91
C TYR A 161 -8.46 -5.65 14.00
N TYR A 162 -9.03 -6.39 14.96
CA TYR A 162 -8.91 -7.84 15.03
C TYR A 162 -9.90 -8.51 14.08
N ASN A 163 -9.42 -9.45 13.28
CA ASN A 163 -10.25 -10.21 12.36
C ASN A 163 -10.53 -11.62 12.95
N GLU A 164 -11.72 -11.82 13.46
CA GLU A 164 -12.13 -13.11 14.05
C GLU A 164 -12.04 -14.30 13.08
N ARG A 165 -12.32 -14.05 11.78
CA ARG A 165 -12.30 -15.10 10.76
C ARG A 165 -10.89 -15.61 10.49
N ASN A 166 -9.91 -14.72 10.47
CA ASN A 166 -8.53 -15.02 10.17
C ASN A 166 -7.70 -15.27 11.43
N GLY A 167 -8.23 -14.96 12.62
CA GLY A 167 -7.56 -15.13 13.90
C GLY A 167 -6.29 -14.27 14.03
N GLY A 168 -6.37 -13.00 13.62
CA GLY A 168 -5.22 -12.10 13.63
C GLY A 168 -5.59 -10.63 13.49
N PHE A 169 -4.60 -9.76 13.56
CA PHE A 169 -4.74 -8.30 13.56
C PHE A 169 -4.31 -7.70 12.22
N ASP A 170 -4.98 -6.63 11.81
CA ASP A 170 -4.40 -5.69 10.87
C ASP A 170 -3.28 -4.92 11.58
N ILE A 171 -2.04 -5.34 11.36
CA ILE A 171 -0.86 -4.77 12.04
C ILE A 171 -0.78 -3.26 11.80
N ASN A 172 -1.17 -2.78 10.60
CA ASN A 172 -1.14 -1.37 10.25
C ASN A 172 -2.32 -0.56 10.85
N ARG A 173 -2.85 -1.01 12.00
CA ARG A 173 -3.78 -0.30 12.87
C ARG A 173 -3.36 -0.36 14.34
N ASP A 174 -2.23 -1.02 14.61
CA ASP A 174 -1.77 -1.33 15.97
C ASP A 174 -0.68 -0.37 16.48
N PHE A 175 -0.42 0.75 15.78
CA PHE A 175 0.61 1.73 16.13
C PHE A 175 0.05 2.90 16.93
N ASN A 176 0.86 3.41 17.87
CA ASN A 176 0.55 4.55 18.71
C ASN A 176 1.64 5.62 18.58
N ALA A 177 1.24 6.90 18.63
CA ALA A 177 2.20 8.00 18.64
C ALA A 177 3.00 8.07 19.96
N ASP A 178 2.41 7.63 21.08
CA ASP A 178 3.16 7.37 22.31
C ASP A 178 3.86 6.01 22.18
N LEU A 179 5.15 6.05 21.89
CA LEU A 179 5.98 4.86 21.71
C LEU A 179 6.15 4.01 22.98
N ASN A 180 5.73 4.52 24.14
CA ASN A 180 5.74 3.81 25.43
C ASN A 180 4.35 3.34 25.84
N TYR A 181 3.35 3.45 24.95
CA TYR A 181 1.98 3.08 25.26
C TYR A 181 1.85 1.58 25.58
N GLU A 182 1.12 1.29 26.66
CA GLU A 182 0.76 -0.06 27.08
C GLU A 182 -0.77 -0.16 27.14
N VAL A 183 -1.33 -1.12 26.41
CA VAL A 183 -2.79 -1.30 26.30
C VAL A 183 -3.40 -1.67 27.66
N ALA A 184 -4.53 -1.04 27.99
CA ALA A 184 -5.39 -1.42 29.13
C ALA A 184 -6.71 -2.03 28.66
N ALA A 185 -7.38 -2.79 29.51
CA ALA A 185 -8.65 -3.45 29.15
C ALA A 185 -9.76 -2.45 28.80
N GLU A 186 -9.75 -1.27 29.41
CA GLU A 186 -10.69 -0.16 29.14
C GLU A 186 -10.50 0.51 27.80
N ASP A 187 -9.34 0.37 27.13
CA ASP A 187 -9.09 0.95 25.82
C ASP A 187 -9.80 0.16 24.71
N LEU A 188 -10.15 -1.09 24.99
CA LEU A 188 -10.71 -2.02 24.03
C LEU A 188 -12.26 -1.95 23.97
N PRO A 189 -12.87 -2.05 22.77
CA PRO A 189 -12.25 -2.41 21.50
C PRO A 189 -11.57 -1.26 20.78
N GLY A 190 -11.70 0.00 21.21
CA GLY A 190 -11.26 1.19 20.50
C GLY A 190 -12.06 1.49 19.25
N HIS A 191 -11.57 2.40 18.41
CA HIS A 191 -12.26 2.90 17.22
C HIS A 191 -11.27 3.17 16.06
N THR A 192 -11.76 3.26 14.83
CA THR A 192 -10.92 3.47 13.64
C THR A 192 -10.11 4.76 13.63
N ASN A 193 -10.58 5.79 14.34
CA ASN A 193 -9.90 7.09 14.44
C ASN A 193 -9.06 7.21 15.73
N ASP A 194 -8.91 6.12 16.47
CA ASP A 194 -8.04 6.06 17.64
C ASP A 194 -6.63 5.60 17.24
N PHE A 195 -5.66 5.88 18.11
CA PHE A 195 -4.34 5.24 18.03
C PHE A 195 -4.48 3.73 18.23
N GLY A 196 -3.51 2.98 17.71
CA GLY A 196 -3.37 1.56 18.00
C GLY A 196 -2.82 1.31 19.41
N PHE A 197 -2.67 0.04 19.76
CA PHE A 197 -2.44 -0.37 21.14
C PHE A 197 -1.12 -1.12 21.35
N PHE A 198 -0.32 -1.35 20.29
CA PHE A 198 0.89 -2.17 20.34
C PHE A 198 0.67 -3.56 20.94
N ILE A 199 -0.45 -4.22 20.57
CA ILE A 199 -0.78 -5.56 21.04
C ILE A 199 0.09 -6.62 20.35
N THR A 200 0.37 -6.44 19.05
CA THR A 200 1.08 -7.43 18.25
C THR A 200 2.60 -7.34 18.46
N LYS A 201 3.28 -8.49 18.38
CA LYS A 201 4.75 -8.51 18.43
C LYS A 201 5.38 -7.75 17.28
N GLU A 202 4.72 -7.82 16.12
CA GLU A 202 5.17 -7.14 14.92
C GLU A 202 5.16 -5.60 15.12
N SER A 203 4.06 -5.00 15.62
CA SER A 203 4.03 -3.56 15.86
C SER A 203 5.04 -3.11 16.92
N GLN A 204 5.23 -3.92 17.98
CA GLN A 204 6.25 -3.69 18.99
C GLN A 204 7.66 -3.75 18.41
N LEU A 205 7.93 -4.74 17.54
CA LEU A 205 9.22 -4.89 16.86
C LEU A 205 9.59 -3.65 16.04
N LEU A 206 8.66 -3.15 15.22
CA LEU A 206 8.95 -1.97 14.39
C LEU A 206 9.08 -0.71 15.24
N ARG A 207 8.27 -0.55 16.30
CA ARG A 207 8.43 0.50 17.28
C ARG A 207 9.82 0.46 17.92
N ASP A 208 10.25 -0.70 18.39
CA ASP A 208 11.53 -0.85 19.09
C ASP A 208 12.70 -0.56 18.14
N LEU A 209 12.68 -1.07 16.91
CA LEU A 209 13.66 -0.71 15.88
C LEU A 209 13.66 0.79 15.57
N TYR A 210 12.49 1.42 15.48
CA TYR A 210 12.38 2.85 15.25
C TYR A 210 13.01 3.66 16.40
N VAL A 211 12.78 3.27 17.65
CA VAL A 211 13.39 3.88 18.83
C VAL A 211 14.90 3.68 18.83
N GLU A 212 15.39 2.48 18.53
CA GLU A 212 16.83 2.21 18.42
C GLU A 212 17.50 3.10 17.36
N LEU A 213 16.87 3.28 16.22
CA LEU A 213 17.37 4.18 15.17
C LEU A 213 17.36 5.65 15.59
N GLN A 214 16.34 6.09 16.35
CA GLN A 214 16.34 7.44 16.93
C GLN A 214 17.46 7.62 17.94
N ASP A 215 17.76 6.62 18.77
CA ASP A 215 18.86 6.66 19.72
C ASP A 215 20.23 6.68 19.03
N GLU A 216 20.39 5.93 17.94
CA GLU A 216 21.65 5.88 17.18
C GLU A 216 21.89 7.17 16.36
N PHE A 217 20.88 7.69 15.67
CA PHE A 217 20.99 8.76 14.67
C PHE A 217 20.34 10.10 15.12
N SER A 218 19.76 10.15 16.29
CA SER A 218 18.97 11.27 16.84
C SER A 218 17.59 11.43 16.21
N HIS A 219 17.36 10.97 14.97
CA HIS A 219 16.05 10.92 14.31
C HIS A 219 16.08 9.96 13.13
N VAL A 220 14.90 9.50 12.72
CA VAL A 220 14.67 8.79 11.46
C VAL A 220 14.17 9.81 10.44
N GLU A 221 14.94 10.02 9.38
CA GLU A 221 14.66 11.09 8.39
C GLU A 221 13.38 10.82 7.62
N ALA A 222 13.22 9.57 7.13
CA ALA A 222 12.02 9.17 6.43
C ALA A 222 11.65 7.70 6.69
N TYR A 223 10.36 7.40 6.59
CA TYR A 223 9.79 6.06 6.64
C TYR A 223 8.92 5.82 5.41
N VAL A 224 9.14 4.70 4.72
CA VAL A 224 8.33 4.28 3.58
C VAL A 224 7.64 2.95 3.87
N ASP A 225 6.32 2.94 3.70
CA ASP A 225 5.45 1.79 3.91
C ASP A 225 4.94 1.27 2.56
N LEU A 226 5.32 0.04 2.19
CA LEU A 226 5.06 -0.54 0.87
C LEU A 226 3.87 -1.49 0.91
N HIS A 227 2.81 -1.13 0.21
CA HIS A 227 1.52 -1.79 0.22
C HIS A 227 1.00 -2.14 -1.17
N HIS A 228 -0.10 -2.90 -1.19
CA HIS A 228 -0.92 -3.11 -2.37
C HIS A 228 -2.35 -2.63 -2.12
N MET A 229 -2.90 -1.86 -3.06
CA MET A 229 -4.32 -1.56 -3.14
C MET A 229 -5.10 -2.67 -3.83
N GLY A 230 -6.41 -2.57 -3.86
CA GLY A 230 -7.30 -3.52 -4.51
C GLY A 230 -7.07 -3.69 -6.02
N THR A 231 -8.15 -3.89 -6.78
CA THR A 231 -8.06 -4.02 -8.24
C THR A 231 -7.53 -2.74 -8.89
N PRO A 232 -6.81 -2.86 -10.04
CA PRO A 232 -6.37 -1.70 -10.80
C PRO A 232 -7.54 -0.74 -11.09
N VAL A 233 -7.28 0.54 -10.94
CA VAL A 233 -8.24 1.62 -11.18
C VAL A 233 -7.62 2.67 -12.08
N MET A 234 -8.46 3.47 -12.71
CA MET A 234 -8.03 4.63 -13.47
C MET A 234 -7.98 5.86 -12.55
N ASN A 235 -7.06 6.77 -12.82
CA ASN A 235 -7.03 8.06 -12.15
C ASN A 235 -8.16 8.98 -12.67
N LYS A 236 -8.26 10.18 -12.10
CA LYS A 236 -9.27 11.18 -12.50
C LYS A 236 -9.17 11.59 -13.98
N THR A 237 -7.97 11.51 -14.57
CA THR A 237 -7.72 11.83 -15.99
C THR A 237 -8.00 10.67 -16.93
N GLY A 238 -8.24 9.48 -16.39
CA GLY A 238 -8.58 8.29 -17.15
C GLY A 238 -7.43 7.39 -17.50
N GLU A 239 -6.27 7.61 -16.90
CA GLU A 239 -5.11 6.75 -17.05
C GLU A 239 -5.14 5.63 -16.01
N ASP A 240 -4.62 4.46 -16.37
CA ASP A 240 -4.48 3.35 -15.44
C ASP A 240 -3.53 3.73 -14.30
N VAL A 241 -4.00 3.64 -13.06
CA VAL A 241 -3.14 3.83 -11.89
C VAL A 241 -2.27 2.61 -11.72
N THR A 242 -0.98 2.80 -11.92
CA THR A 242 0.03 1.75 -11.79
C THR A 242 0.74 1.76 -10.44
N ILE A 243 0.70 2.90 -9.78
CA ILE A 243 1.12 3.11 -8.39
C ILE A 243 0.40 4.33 -7.82
N ALA A 244 -0.07 4.24 -6.60
CA ALA A 244 -0.57 5.38 -5.84
C ALA A 244 0.37 5.67 -4.67
N ILE A 245 0.63 6.95 -4.44
CA ILE A 245 1.55 7.44 -3.41
C ILE A 245 0.80 8.35 -2.46
N ASP A 246 1.19 8.35 -1.19
CA ASP A 246 0.50 9.08 -0.15
C ASP A 246 1.43 9.60 0.95
N TYR A 247 0.99 10.63 1.65
CA TYR A 247 1.55 11.14 2.90
C TYR A 247 0.63 10.73 4.08
N PRO A 248 0.98 10.97 5.38
CA PRO A 248 0.21 10.41 6.49
C PRO A 248 -1.24 10.94 6.54
N PRO A 249 -2.25 10.06 6.72
CA PRO A 249 -3.66 10.43 6.80
C PRO A 249 -4.00 10.86 8.23
N LEU A 250 -3.66 12.07 8.60
CA LEU A 250 -3.84 12.64 9.94
C LEU A 250 -4.90 13.74 9.96
N GLY A 251 -6.05 13.45 9.36
CA GLY A 251 -7.21 14.35 9.33
C GLY A 251 -7.05 15.53 8.36
N PRO A 252 -8.05 16.41 8.30
CA PRO A 252 -7.98 17.60 7.46
C PRO A 252 -6.89 18.56 7.94
N ASP A 253 -6.31 19.33 7.01
CA ASP A 253 -5.20 20.26 7.29
C ASP A 253 -5.53 21.34 8.32
N ASP A 254 -6.81 21.63 8.56
CA ASP A 254 -7.31 22.59 9.56
C ASP A 254 -7.73 21.93 10.89
N SER A 255 -7.47 20.62 11.05
CA SER A 255 -7.76 19.89 12.29
C SER A 255 -6.82 20.34 13.41
N THR A 256 -7.37 20.55 14.60
CA THR A 256 -6.59 20.80 15.83
C THR A 256 -6.26 19.54 16.61
N LYS A 257 -6.67 18.37 16.12
CA LYS A 257 -6.49 17.07 16.81
C LYS A 257 -5.03 16.77 17.14
N TYR A 258 -4.11 17.24 16.31
CA TYR A 258 -2.68 16.92 16.43
C TYR A 258 -1.83 18.12 16.86
N ASP A 259 -2.43 19.19 17.39
CA ASP A 259 -1.70 20.37 17.88
C ASP A 259 -0.69 20.05 19.01
N ASP A 260 -0.96 18.98 19.77
CA ASP A 260 -0.06 18.50 20.83
C ASP A 260 1.17 17.73 20.29
N TYR A 261 1.27 17.54 18.96
CA TYR A 261 2.40 16.89 18.29
C TYR A 261 3.21 17.89 17.45
N PRO A 262 4.04 18.73 18.08
CA PRO A 262 4.73 19.83 17.39
C PRO A 262 5.82 19.38 16.40
N LEU A 263 6.15 18.10 16.37
CA LEU A 263 7.11 17.51 15.42
C LEU A 263 6.46 17.09 14.12
N LEU A 264 5.14 17.03 14.04
CA LEU A 264 4.42 16.68 12.81
C LEU A 264 4.72 17.71 11.72
N ASP A 265 5.30 17.24 10.62
CA ASP A 265 5.55 18.03 9.41
C ASP A 265 4.99 17.32 8.18
N GLN A 266 3.74 17.61 7.84
CA GLN A 266 3.09 17.05 6.66
C GLN A 266 3.70 17.59 5.35
N ASP A 267 4.23 18.81 5.34
CA ASP A 267 4.91 19.35 4.16
C ASP A 267 6.18 18.57 3.84
N LYS A 268 6.95 18.22 4.89
CA LYS A 268 8.09 17.32 4.72
C LYS A 268 7.68 15.99 4.11
N SER A 269 6.63 15.34 4.61
CA SER A 269 6.11 14.08 4.05
C SER A 269 5.65 14.23 2.59
N LYS A 270 5.00 15.34 2.23
CA LYS A 270 4.60 15.64 0.84
C LYS A 270 5.81 15.80 -0.08
N ARG A 271 6.93 16.38 0.38
CA ARG A 271 8.18 16.47 -0.41
C ARG A 271 8.73 15.10 -0.76
N TYR A 272 8.73 14.17 0.20
CA TYR A 272 9.14 12.79 -0.04
C TYR A 272 8.17 12.04 -0.96
N ALA A 273 6.86 12.26 -0.80
CA ALA A 273 5.85 11.70 -1.71
C ALA A 273 6.01 12.25 -3.15
N LEU A 274 6.35 13.53 -3.29
CA LEU A 274 6.65 14.14 -4.59
C LEU A 274 7.92 13.55 -5.22
N ALA A 275 8.99 13.38 -4.44
CA ALA A 275 10.23 12.75 -4.90
C ALA A 275 9.95 11.32 -5.41
N ALA A 276 9.17 10.53 -4.66
CA ALA A 276 8.74 9.20 -5.09
C ALA A 276 7.95 9.24 -6.40
N ALA A 277 6.95 10.11 -6.49
CA ALA A 277 6.09 10.22 -7.67
C ALA A 277 6.87 10.67 -8.93
N ARG A 278 7.81 11.59 -8.76
CA ARG A 278 8.71 12.01 -9.85
C ARG A 278 9.67 10.88 -10.23
N GLY A 279 10.20 10.14 -9.25
CA GLY A 279 11.05 8.97 -9.49
C GLY A 279 10.36 7.90 -10.32
N VAL A 280 9.10 7.57 -10.03
CA VAL A 280 8.33 6.63 -10.87
C VAL A 280 8.27 7.09 -12.32
N LYS A 281 8.12 8.40 -12.58
CA LYS A 281 8.09 8.95 -13.94
C LYS A 281 9.46 9.01 -14.59
N GLU A 282 10.49 9.33 -13.83
CA GLU A 282 11.86 9.53 -14.34
C GLU A 282 12.56 8.21 -14.68
N PHE A 283 12.42 7.19 -13.82
CA PHE A 283 13.11 5.91 -13.96
C PHE A 283 12.28 4.85 -14.71
N SER A 284 11.03 5.15 -15.05
CA SER A 284 10.17 4.24 -15.81
C SER A 284 10.56 4.17 -17.27
N ASP A 285 10.58 2.97 -17.84
CA ASP A 285 10.68 2.74 -19.28
C ASP A 285 9.37 3.02 -20.03
N LYS A 286 8.27 3.32 -19.33
CA LYS A 286 6.96 3.63 -19.90
C LYS A 286 6.82 5.11 -20.15
N GLU A 287 6.22 5.49 -21.30
CA GLU A 287 5.99 6.89 -21.66
C GLU A 287 5.06 7.60 -20.65
N GLU A 288 4.09 6.89 -20.07
CA GLU A 288 3.14 7.40 -19.07
C GLU A 288 2.93 6.37 -17.94
N PRO A 289 3.80 6.37 -16.93
CA PRO A 289 3.54 5.58 -15.73
C PRO A 289 2.39 6.24 -14.94
N GLY A 290 1.27 5.58 -14.78
CA GLY A 290 0.08 6.09 -14.12
C GLY A 290 0.25 6.28 -12.62
N VAL A 291 0.98 7.32 -12.20
CA VAL A 291 1.16 7.69 -10.80
C VAL A 291 -0.02 8.51 -10.31
N ALA A 292 -0.55 8.20 -9.14
CA ALA A 292 -1.64 8.95 -8.53
C ALA A 292 -1.42 9.20 -7.03
N GLN A 293 -2.12 10.19 -6.48
CA GLN A 293 -2.27 10.36 -5.04
C GLN A 293 -3.25 9.32 -4.50
N TYR A 294 -2.94 8.67 -3.36
CA TYR A 294 -3.78 7.63 -2.78
C TYR A 294 -4.81 8.17 -1.77
N ILE A 295 -4.55 9.23 -1.04
CA ILE A 295 -5.52 9.80 -0.08
C ILE A 295 -6.79 10.22 -0.82
N ALA A 296 -7.89 9.53 -0.49
CA ALA A 296 -9.18 9.79 -1.10
C ALA A 296 -9.84 11.09 -0.59
N PHE A 297 -9.67 11.38 0.72
CA PHE A 297 -10.35 12.49 1.36
C PHE A 297 -9.44 13.18 2.36
N GLN A 298 -9.51 14.50 2.41
CA GLN A 298 -8.79 15.29 3.42
C GLN A 298 -9.25 14.98 4.86
N GLU A 299 -10.46 14.42 5.00
CA GLU A 299 -11.02 14.05 6.30
C GLU A 299 -10.56 12.66 6.78
N ARG A 300 -9.82 11.88 5.96
CA ARG A 300 -9.32 10.57 6.41
C ARG A 300 -8.32 10.73 7.55
N ASP A 301 -8.58 10.01 8.63
CA ASP A 301 -7.82 10.08 9.86
C ASP A 301 -7.57 8.67 10.40
N PHE A 302 -6.34 8.17 10.23
CA PHE A 302 -5.92 6.83 10.64
C PHE A 302 -4.66 6.89 11.49
N PRO A 303 -4.75 7.39 12.73
CA PRO A 303 -3.58 7.56 13.60
C PRO A 303 -2.93 6.23 14.02
N GLY A 304 -3.66 5.12 13.95
CA GLY A 304 -3.16 3.78 14.28
C GLY A 304 -2.27 3.13 13.21
N GLN A 305 -1.95 3.82 12.10
CA GLN A 305 -1.00 3.33 11.11
C GLN A 305 0.44 3.63 11.53
N ALA A 306 1.40 2.78 11.12
CA ALA A 306 2.84 3.00 11.37
C ALA A 306 3.29 4.38 10.86
N ARG A 307 2.94 4.71 9.60
CA ARG A 307 3.28 6.01 9.01
C ARG A 307 2.70 7.21 9.75
N SER A 308 1.50 7.07 10.33
CA SER A 308 0.89 8.13 11.12
C SER A 308 1.59 8.31 12.46
N ALA A 309 1.85 7.21 13.17
CA ALA A 309 2.55 7.23 14.44
C ALA A 309 3.96 7.83 14.32
N PHE A 310 4.72 7.45 13.29
CA PHE A 310 6.07 7.97 13.07
C PHE A 310 6.07 9.41 12.56
N ALA A 311 5.08 9.83 11.77
CA ALA A 311 4.94 11.22 11.37
C ALA A 311 4.70 12.14 12.59
N LEU A 312 3.88 11.71 13.55
CA LEU A 312 3.65 12.43 14.80
C LEU A 312 4.91 12.52 15.68
N ASN A 313 5.90 11.65 15.45
CA ASN A 313 7.22 11.67 16.06
C ASN A 313 8.29 12.38 15.21
N GLY A 314 7.91 13.10 14.14
CA GLY A 314 8.78 13.98 13.36
C GLY A 314 9.45 13.35 12.14
N THR A 315 9.12 12.12 11.80
CA THR A 315 9.62 11.43 10.60
C THR A 315 8.77 11.78 9.38
N ALA A 316 9.39 12.09 8.25
CA ALA A 316 8.65 12.15 6.97
C ALA A 316 8.15 10.76 6.59
N THR A 317 6.86 10.60 6.28
CA THR A 317 6.33 9.27 5.98
C THR A 317 5.61 9.22 4.66
N VAL A 318 5.83 8.14 3.90
CA VAL A 318 5.27 7.91 2.57
C VAL A 318 4.70 6.50 2.47
N LEU A 319 3.55 6.39 1.84
CA LEU A 319 2.92 5.12 1.48
C LEU A 319 3.05 4.89 -0.02
N PHE A 320 3.35 3.66 -0.41
CA PHE A 320 3.19 3.18 -1.78
C PHE A 320 2.09 2.13 -1.82
N GLU A 321 1.18 2.27 -2.78
CA GLU A 321 0.09 1.34 -3.03
C GLU A 321 0.12 0.86 -4.48
N MET A 322 0.52 -0.37 -4.70
CA MET A 322 0.50 -1.02 -6.02
C MET A 322 -0.84 -1.71 -6.25
N PRO A 323 -1.38 -1.74 -7.49
CA PRO A 323 -2.57 -2.52 -7.77
C PRO A 323 -2.33 -4.03 -7.60
N GLY A 324 -3.37 -4.79 -7.20
CA GLY A 324 -3.30 -6.25 -7.18
C GLY A 324 -3.11 -6.89 -5.80
N GLN A 325 -3.88 -6.48 -4.80
CA GLN A 325 -3.88 -7.07 -3.45
C GLN A 325 -4.39 -8.52 -3.39
N GLN A 326 -4.91 -9.07 -4.49
CA GLN A 326 -5.55 -10.39 -4.47
C GLN A 326 -4.53 -11.52 -4.61
N PRO A 327 -4.66 -12.64 -3.85
CA PRO A 327 -3.71 -13.75 -3.89
C PRO A 327 -3.55 -14.44 -5.25
N GLN A 328 -4.53 -14.28 -6.15
CA GLN A 328 -4.51 -14.84 -7.50
C GLN A 328 -3.59 -14.10 -8.48
N PHE A 329 -3.10 -12.91 -8.13
CA PHE A 329 -2.12 -12.22 -8.95
C PHE A 329 -0.74 -12.87 -8.72
N GLY A 330 -0.23 -13.53 -9.74
CA GLY A 330 1.11 -14.10 -9.78
C GLY A 330 2.19 -13.02 -9.71
N TYR A 331 3.44 -13.44 -9.86
CA TYR A 331 4.57 -12.53 -9.94
C TYR A 331 4.40 -11.56 -11.13
N ASP A 332 4.66 -10.29 -10.87
CA ASP A 332 4.62 -9.23 -11.88
C ASP A 332 5.81 -8.29 -11.66
N GLN A 333 6.81 -8.38 -12.56
CA GLN A 333 8.01 -7.55 -12.50
C GLN A 333 7.67 -6.06 -12.64
N ASP A 334 6.66 -5.71 -13.42
CA ASP A 334 6.21 -4.32 -13.55
C ASP A 334 5.81 -3.70 -12.21
N LEU A 335 5.26 -4.48 -11.27
CA LEU A 335 4.95 -3.99 -9.92
C LEU A 335 6.21 -3.76 -9.10
N VAL A 336 7.19 -4.64 -9.23
CA VAL A 336 8.51 -4.52 -8.57
C VAL A 336 9.23 -3.28 -9.07
N ASP A 337 9.35 -3.13 -10.39
CA ASP A 337 10.03 -2.00 -11.04
C ASP A 337 9.42 -0.65 -10.63
N ARG A 338 8.10 -0.56 -10.47
CA ARG A 338 7.40 0.67 -10.03
C ARG A 338 7.76 1.06 -8.61
N VAL A 339 7.84 0.08 -7.70
CA VAL A 339 8.29 0.32 -6.34
C VAL A 339 9.72 0.81 -6.34
N GLU A 340 10.61 0.13 -7.07
CA GLU A 340 12.02 0.55 -7.20
C GLU A 340 12.14 1.97 -7.72
N ASN A 341 11.46 2.29 -8.81
CA ASN A 341 11.51 3.62 -9.42
C ASN A 341 11.08 4.72 -8.43
N GLY A 342 10.02 4.48 -7.66
CA GLY A 342 9.59 5.40 -6.60
C GLY A 342 10.62 5.54 -5.48
N LEU A 343 11.19 4.43 -5.02
CA LEU A 343 12.23 4.44 -3.99
C LEU A 343 13.51 5.11 -4.49
N TRP A 344 13.91 4.89 -5.75
CA TRP A 344 15.05 5.59 -6.34
C TRP A 344 14.84 7.10 -6.42
N GLY A 345 13.60 7.56 -6.60
CA GLY A 345 13.26 8.98 -6.51
C GLY A 345 13.58 9.56 -5.13
N ILE A 346 13.13 8.91 -4.06
CA ILE A 346 13.44 9.32 -2.68
C ILE A 346 14.94 9.25 -2.43
N ILE A 347 15.56 8.10 -2.69
CA ILE A 347 16.99 7.84 -2.42
C ILE A 347 17.88 8.84 -3.16
N SER A 348 17.59 9.17 -4.42
CA SER A 348 18.37 10.12 -5.20
C SER A 348 18.33 11.52 -4.60
N HIS A 349 17.13 12.01 -4.27
CA HIS A 349 16.95 13.33 -3.68
C HIS A 349 17.54 13.45 -2.26
N MET A 350 17.51 12.36 -1.48
CA MET A 350 18.21 12.32 -0.19
C MET A 350 19.73 12.34 -0.38
N ALA A 351 20.27 11.53 -1.29
CA ALA A 351 21.71 11.38 -1.48
C ALA A 351 22.39 12.65 -2.03
N ASP A 352 21.69 13.47 -2.79
CA ASP A 352 22.21 14.74 -3.32
C ASP A 352 21.76 15.98 -2.52
N GLY A 353 20.91 15.79 -1.50
CA GLY A 353 20.39 16.85 -0.62
C GLY A 353 19.29 17.71 -1.24
N SER A 354 18.82 17.38 -2.44
CA SER A 354 17.79 18.18 -3.14
C SER A 354 16.37 17.94 -2.62
N ILE A 355 16.18 17.02 -1.70
CA ILE A 355 14.88 16.75 -1.08
C ILE A 355 14.29 17.98 -0.39
N ASP A 356 15.14 18.81 0.21
CA ASP A 356 14.75 20.04 0.90
C ASP A 356 14.41 21.20 -0.06
N ASP A 357 14.82 21.10 -1.31
CA ASP A 357 14.51 22.10 -2.37
C ASP A 357 13.12 21.86 -2.98
N LEU A 358 12.49 20.72 -2.71
CA LEU A 358 11.15 20.38 -3.21
C LEU A 358 10.07 21.18 -2.46
N ASN A 359 9.03 21.57 -3.19
CA ASN A 359 7.83 22.17 -2.63
C ASN A 359 6.76 21.08 -2.43
N GLY A 360 6.38 20.78 -1.19
CA GLY A 360 5.40 19.74 -0.87
C GLY A 360 4.04 19.94 -1.53
N ASP A 361 3.60 21.19 -1.73
CA ASP A 361 2.33 21.49 -2.38
C ASP A 361 2.29 21.07 -3.87
N ASP A 362 3.45 20.91 -4.50
CA ASP A 362 3.54 20.41 -5.86
C ASP A 362 3.06 18.95 -5.94
N PHE A 363 3.17 18.16 -4.88
CA PHE A 363 2.59 16.83 -4.83
C PHE A 363 1.07 16.87 -5.08
N LEU A 364 0.38 17.82 -4.46
CA LEU A 364 -1.08 17.97 -4.58
C LEU A 364 -1.52 18.52 -5.94
N THR A 365 -0.64 19.24 -6.63
CA THR A 365 -0.95 19.94 -7.89
C THR A 365 -0.46 19.21 -9.14
N GLU A 366 0.70 18.53 -9.08
CA GLU A 366 1.30 17.81 -10.20
C GLU A 366 0.81 16.36 -10.33
N ILE A 367 0.52 15.70 -9.19
CA ILE A 367 0.16 14.29 -9.19
C ILE A 367 -1.36 14.16 -9.23
N PRO A 368 -1.94 13.48 -10.23
CA PRO A 368 -3.38 13.33 -10.35
C PRO A 368 -3.92 12.46 -9.20
N ARG A 369 -5.14 12.74 -8.78
CA ARG A 369 -5.84 11.92 -7.81
C ARG A 369 -6.35 10.64 -8.45
N TYR A 370 -6.26 9.55 -7.70
CA TYR A 370 -6.71 8.24 -8.16
C TYR A 370 -8.25 8.03 -8.00
N TRP A 371 -8.91 8.91 -7.27
CA TRP A 371 -10.35 8.83 -6.98
C TRP A 371 -11.12 10.04 -7.51
N THR A 372 -12.45 9.94 -7.44
CA THR A 372 -13.35 11.06 -7.64
C THR A 372 -13.69 11.75 -6.30
N ASP A 373 -13.68 13.08 -6.28
CA ASP A 373 -13.95 13.85 -5.06
C ASP A 373 -15.45 13.99 -4.76
N ASN A 374 -16.29 13.88 -5.79
CA ASN A 374 -17.71 14.17 -5.71
C ASN A 374 -18.49 13.47 -6.84
N ILE A 375 -19.81 13.59 -6.82
CA ILE A 375 -20.67 12.98 -7.84
C ILE A 375 -20.49 13.62 -9.23
N THR A 376 -20.16 14.90 -9.30
CA THR A 376 -19.86 15.55 -10.58
C THR A 376 -18.66 14.88 -11.27
N ASP A 377 -17.59 14.62 -10.53
CA ASP A 377 -16.42 13.90 -11.07
C ASP A 377 -16.80 12.50 -11.55
N MET A 378 -17.67 11.75 -10.81
CA MET A 378 -18.16 10.44 -11.27
C MET A 378 -18.95 10.56 -12.58
N ARG A 379 -19.70 11.64 -12.77
CA ARG A 379 -20.43 11.87 -14.01
C ARG A 379 -19.53 12.19 -15.18
N ASP A 380 -18.42 12.90 -14.96
CA ASP A 380 -17.40 13.15 -15.97
C ASP A 380 -16.75 11.82 -16.42
N VAL A 381 -16.41 10.94 -15.48
CA VAL A 381 -15.95 9.57 -15.76
C VAL A 381 -17.01 8.79 -16.56
N MET A 382 -18.30 8.95 -16.20
CA MET A 382 -19.41 8.30 -16.88
C MET A 382 -19.55 8.74 -18.34
N VAL A 383 -19.36 10.05 -18.64
CA VAL A 383 -19.38 10.59 -20.02
C VAL A 383 -18.30 9.86 -20.86
N ARG A 384 -17.09 9.77 -20.35
CA ARG A 384 -15.99 9.10 -21.04
C ARG A 384 -16.30 7.60 -21.29
N PHE A 385 -16.78 6.87 -20.28
CA PHE A 385 -17.15 5.46 -20.46
C PHE A 385 -18.26 5.23 -21.46
N THR A 386 -19.13 6.24 -21.67
CA THR A 386 -20.13 6.20 -22.73
C THR A 386 -19.48 6.38 -24.11
N GLU A 387 -18.51 7.28 -24.24
CA GLU A 387 -17.75 7.52 -25.47
C GLU A 387 -16.84 6.34 -25.85
N GLU A 388 -16.34 5.59 -24.87
CA GLU A 388 -15.49 4.40 -25.01
C GLU A 388 -16.27 3.09 -25.16
N ASP A 389 -17.57 3.14 -25.40
CA ASP A 389 -18.45 1.97 -25.55
C ASP A 389 -18.38 0.98 -24.36
N GLN A 390 -18.20 1.48 -23.14
CA GLN A 390 -18.13 0.64 -21.92
C GLN A 390 -19.49 0.11 -21.47
N PHE A 391 -20.58 0.55 -22.10
CA PHE A 391 -21.94 0.06 -21.90
C PHE A 391 -22.47 -0.64 -23.15
N GLU A 392 -23.36 -1.63 -22.97
CA GLU A 392 -23.96 -2.37 -24.09
C GLU A 392 -24.76 -1.44 -25.04
N ASN A 393 -25.38 -0.39 -24.47
CA ASN A 393 -26.10 0.61 -25.25
C ASN A 393 -26.34 1.91 -24.42
N ASP A 394 -26.70 2.99 -25.13
CA ASP A 394 -26.99 4.30 -24.53
C ASP A 394 -28.08 4.30 -23.46
N ARG A 395 -28.99 3.36 -23.47
CA ARG A 395 -30.06 3.29 -22.46
C ARG A 395 -29.48 2.88 -21.11
N ASP A 396 -28.56 1.92 -21.11
CA ASP A 396 -27.95 1.39 -19.90
C ASP A 396 -26.98 2.41 -19.30
N ALA A 397 -26.22 3.13 -20.13
CA ALA A 397 -25.43 4.28 -19.72
C ALA A 397 -26.30 5.38 -19.06
N ARG A 398 -27.42 5.74 -19.70
CA ARG A 398 -28.35 6.74 -19.14
C ARG A 398 -28.99 6.32 -17.83
N LEU A 399 -29.19 5.04 -17.55
CA LEU A 399 -29.72 4.59 -16.26
C LEU A 399 -28.72 4.87 -15.12
N VAL A 400 -27.43 4.67 -15.38
CA VAL A 400 -26.33 4.98 -14.43
C VAL A 400 -26.23 6.48 -14.24
N ASP A 401 -26.17 7.27 -15.33
CA ASP A 401 -26.06 8.74 -15.22
C ASP A 401 -27.26 9.39 -14.52
N ASN A 402 -28.48 8.91 -14.76
CA ASN A 402 -29.65 9.40 -14.06
C ASN A 402 -29.59 9.15 -12.54
N HIS A 403 -29.01 8.04 -12.12
CA HIS A 403 -28.82 7.75 -10.70
C HIS A 403 -27.77 8.68 -10.09
N LEU A 404 -26.66 8.91 -10.80
CA LEU A 404 -25.64 9.88 -10.39
C LEU A 404 -26.20 11.30 -10.32
N ALA A 405 -27.02 11.72 -11.30
CA ALA A 405 -27.68 13.03 -11.25
C ALA A 405 -28.60 13.21 -10.02
N ALA A 406 -29.23 12.15 -9.56
CA ALA A 406 -30.01 12.19 -8.32
C ALA A 406 -29.12 12.29 -7.07
N LEU A 407 -27.98 11.57 -7.07
CA LEU A 407 -26.97 11.66 -6.00
C LEU A 407 -26.37 13.06 -5.92
N GLU A 408 -26.04 13.70 -7.04
CA GLU A 408 -25.51 15.06 -7.11
C GLU A 408 -26.44 16.09 -6.43
N ILE A 409 -27.75 15.91 -6.58
CA ILE A 409 -28.73 16.77 -5.88
C ILE A 409 -28.64 16.58 -4.35
N TYR A 410 -28.45 15.34 -3.87
CA TYR A 410 -28.36 15.10 -2.43
C TYR A 410 -27.01 15.53 -1.87
N GLU A 411 -25.93 15.41 -2.63
CA GLU A 411 -24.61 15.93 -2.31
C GLU A 411 -24.64 17.45 -2.14
N ASN A 412 -25.19 18.16 -3.11
CA ASN A 412 -25.36 19.63 -3.06
C ASN A 412 -26.27 20.11 -1.92
N GLN A 413 -27.11 19.23 -1.38
CA GLN A 413 -27.94 19.51 -0.19
C GLN A 413 -27.28 19.10 1.11
N GLU A 414 -26.06 18.58 1.06
CA GLU A 414 -25.31 17.99 2.20
C GLU A 414 -26.14 16.96 2.98
N ASN A 415 -26.97 16.19 2.31
CA ASN A 415 -27.90 15.24 2.93
C ASN A 415 -27.26 13.87 3.07
N SER A 416 -26.49 13.67 4.14
CA SER A 416 -25.71 12.44 4.40
C SER A 416 -26.59 11.18 4.41
N GLU A 417 -27.79 11.22 5.02
CA GLU A 417 -28.69 10.06 5.06
C GLU A 417 -29.12 9.60 3.67
N LYS A 418 -29.50 10.57 2.81
CA LYS A 418 -29.87 10.27 1.44
C LYS A 418 -28.67 9.83 0.60
N MET A 419 -27.49 10.45 0.78
CA MET A 419 -26.27 10.06 0.09
C MET A 419 -25.93 8.60 0.37
N VAL A 420 -25.82 8.20 1.64
CA VAL A 420 -25.55 6.81 2.04
C VAL A 420 -26.58 5.84 1.45
N LYS A 421 -27.87 6.15 1.59
CA LYS A 421 -28.94 5.30 1.06
C LYS A 421 -28.86 5.12 -0.46
N HIS A 422 -28.65 6.21 -1.20
CA HIS A 422 -28.67 6.19 -2.66
C HIS A 422 -27.36 5.69 -3.25
N LEU A 423 -26.19 5.88 -2.61
CA LEU A 423 -24.93 5.24 -3.01
C LEU A 423 -25.02 3.72 -2.90
N ASN A 424 -25.61 3.19 -1.82
CA ASN A 424 -25.88 1.75 -1.72
C ASN A 424 -26.83 1.26 -2.84
N GLY A 425 -27.86 2.04 -3.19
CA GLY A 425 -28.74 1.74 -4.32
C GLY A 425 -28.01 1.78 -5.67
N PHE A 426 -27.08 2.70 -5.84
CA PHE A 426 -26.24 2.81 -7.02
C PHE A 426 -25.33 1.59 -7.21
N LYS A 427 -24.70 1.08 -6.15
CA LYS A 427 -23.91 -0.16 -6.19
C LYS A 427 -24.75 -1.36 -6.62
N VAL A 428 -25.98 -1.49 -6.11
CA VAL A 428 -26.91 -2.53 -6.54
C VAL A 428 -27.25 -2.40 -8.03
N LEU A 429 -27.40 -1.18 -8.54
CA LEU A 429 -27.61 -0.94 -9.97
C LEU A 429 -26.42 -1.41 -10.79
N LEU A 430 -25.20 -1.06 -10.39
CA LEU A 430 -23.97 -1.49 -11.08
C LEU A 430 -23.81 -3.01 -11.07
N ASP A 431 -24.08 -3.68 -9.94
CA ASP A 431 -24.03 -5.15 -9.83
C ASP A 431 -25.01 -5.80 -10.82
N ASN A 432 -26.26 -5.32 -10.88
CA ASN A 432 -27.25 -5.80 -11.82
C ASN A 432 -26.83 -5.58 -13.29
N GLN A 433 -26.25 -4.43 -13.61
CA GLN A 433 -25.76 -4.18 -14.96
C GLN A 433 -24.61 -5.13 -15.33
N ARG A 434 -23.65 -5.35 -14.42
CA ARG A 434 -22.54 -6.29 -14.65
C ARG A 434 -23.05 -7.72 -14.84
N GLU A 435 -23.92 -8.20 -13.96
CA GLU A 435 -24.48 -9.57 -14.04
C GLU A 435 -25.24 -9.84 -15.34
N ASN A 436 -25.85 -8.82 -15.92
CA ASN A 436 -26.56 -8.89 -17.19
C ASN A 436 -25.70 -8.54 -18.41
N GLY A 437 -24.40 -8.28 -18.24
CA GLY A 437 -23.47 -7.94 -19.32
C GLY A 437 -23.73 -6.57 -19.96
N LEU A 438 -24.41 -5.64 -19.24
CA LEU A 438 -24.80 -4.33 -19.75
C LEU A 438 -23.71 -3.26 -19.52
N ILE A 439 -22.74 -3.54 -18.66
CA ILE A 439 -21.55 -2.72 -18.37
C ILE A 439 -20.31 -3.61 -18.45
N LYS A 440 -19.22 -3.13 -19.07
CA LYS A 440 -17.95 -3.84 -19.09
C LYS A 440 -17.27 -3.79 -17.73
N GLN A 441 -16.34 -4.73 -17.50
CA GLN A 441 -15.69 -4.92 -16.21
C GLN A 441 -14.92 -3.66 -15.74
N GLU A 442 -14.28 -2.97 -16.66
CA GLU A 442 -13.52 -1.76 -16.39
C GLU A 442 -14.38 -0.64 -15.80
N ALA A 443 -15.44 -0.23 -16.50
CA ALA A 443 -16.37 0.79 -16.04
C ALA A 443 -17.07 0.39 -14.74
N TYR A 444 -17.43 -0.89 -14.60
CA TYR A 444 -17.98 -1.41 -13.34
C TYR A 444 -17.00 -1.23 -12.19
N ASN A 445 -15.73 -1.66 -12.36
CA ASN A 445 -14.71 -1.59 -11.31
C ASN A 445 -14.52 -0.15 -10.85
N ARG A 446 -14.36 0.77 -11.80
CA ARG A 446 -14.15 2.18 -11.50
C ARG A 446 -15.34 2.80 -10.77
N LEU A 447 -16.53 2.73 -11.34
CA LEU A 447 -17.73 3.35 -10.74
C LEU A 447 -18.08 2.75 -9.38
N ASN A 448 -17.86 1.44 -9.20
CA ASN A 448 -18.07 0.79 -7.92
C ASN A 448 -17.00 1.18 -6.87
N SER A 449 -15.76 1.37 -7.29
CA SER A 449 -14.69 1.88 -6.42
C SER A 449 -14.98 3.29 -5.94
N ASP A 450 -15.32 4.19 -6.87
CA ASP A 450 -15.67 5.59 -6.55
C ASP A 450 -16.90 5.65 -5.62
N ALA A 451 -17.91 4.81 -5.89
CA ALA A 451 -19.09 4.74 -5.02
C ALA A 451 -18.75 4.25 -3.61
N ASN A 452 -17.80 3.33 -3.45
CA ASN A 452 -17.36 2.88 -2.13
C ASN A 452 -16.64 3.98 -1.36
N LEU A 453 -15.75 4.73 -2.02
CA LEU A 453 -15.04 5.85 -1.41
C LEU A 453 -15.98 6.95 -0.95
N LEU A 454 -16.94 7.35 -1.80
CA LEU A 454 -17.96 8.33 -1.43
C LEU A 454 -18.88 7.82 -0.33
N LEU A 455 -19.21 6.52 -0.33
CA LEU A 455 -20.04 5.92 0.70
C LEU A 455 -19.34 5.99 2.07
N GLU A 456 -18.08 5.62 2.16
CA GLU A 456 -17.26 5.72 3.38
C GLU A 456 -17.25 7.16 3.93
N ARG A 457 -17.03 8.13 3.06
CA ARG A 457 -17.05 9.56 3.42
C ARG A 457 -18.39 10.00 4.00
N TRP A 458 -19.49 9.66 3.32
CA TRP A 458 -20.81 10.09 3.74
C TRP A 458 -21.35 9.33 4.96
N GLU A 459 -20.90 8.09 5.20
CA GLU A 459 -21.15 7.34 6.41
C GLU A 459 -20.46 7.98 7.62
N ASN A 460 -19.18 8.38 7.49
CA ASN A 460 -18.44 9.10 8.52
C ASN A 460 -19.13 10.43 8.85
N LYS A 461 -19.48 11.23 7.84
CA LYS A 461 -20.22 12.50 8.03
C LYS A 461 -21.61 12.29 8.69
N LEU A 462 -22.26 11.17 8.42
CA LEU A 462 -23.53 10.82 9.06
C LEU A 462 -23.33 10.48 10.55
N TYR A 463 -22.27 9.77 10.88
CA TYR A 463 -21.90 9.42 12.25
C TYR A 463 -21.51 10.65 13.08
N ASP A 464 -20.69 11.54 12.53
CA ASP A 464 -20.31 12.80 13.20
C ASP A 464 -21.51 13.69 13.49
N ASN A 465 -22.44 13.83 12.53
CA ASN A 465 -23.68 14.54 12.74
C ASN A 465 -24.55 13.91 13.84
N ALA A 466 -24.54 12.60 13.98
CA ALA A 466 -25.28 11.89 15.02
C ALA A 466 -24.64 12.09 16.41
N SER A 467 -23.31 12.02 16.52
CA SER A 467 -22.58 12.24 17.79
C SER A 467 -22.75 13.66 18.32
N LEU A 468 -22.68 14.67 17.46
CA LEU A 468 -22.95 16.07 17.84
C LEU A 468 -24.38 16.30 18.38
N LEU A 469 -25.34 15.53 17.89
CA LEU A 469 -26.72 15.59 18.41
C LEU A 469 -26.84 14.96 19.80
N PHE A 470 -26.06 13.94 20.11
CA PHE A 470 -26.04 13.30 21.44
C PHE A 470 -25.28 14.15 22.47
N GLU A 471 -24.16 14.78 22.12
CA GLU A 471 -23.43 15.71 23.02
C GLU A 471 -24.26 16.96 23.36
N GLY A 472 -25.08 17.46 22.42
CA GLY A 472 -26.03 18.56 22.63
C GLY A 472 -27.21 18.20 23.54
N TRP A 473 -27.48 16.91 23.76
CA TRP A 473 -28.58 16.45 24.64
C TRP A 473 -28.14 16.31 26.10
N ASP A 474 -26.91 15.88 26.34
CA ASP A 474 -26.36 15.77 27.71
C ASP A 474 -26.14 17.15 28.35
N SER A 475 -25.84 18.18 27.57
CA SER A 475 -25.67 19.55 28.08
C SER A 475 -26.96 20.25 28.49
N ASN A 476 -28.13 19.77 28.06
CA ASN A 476 -29.46 20.35 28.38
C ASN A 476 -30.19 19.62 29.53
N LEU A 477 -29.57 18.63 30.18
CA LEU A 477 -30.17 17.90 31.32
C LEU A 477 -29.56 18.30 32.69
N ILE A 478 -28.69 19.32 32.72
CA ILE A 478 -28.04 19.83 33.94
C ILE A 478 -28.38 21.35 34.13
N ASP A 479 -29.64 21.76 34.00
CA ASP A 479 -30.14 23.02 34.51
C ASP A 479 -31.42 22.77 35.34
#